data_d09d4d9497e9d14b931455eaa71cc8bd
#
_entry.id   d09d4d9497e9d14b931455eaa71cc8bd
#
_cell.length_a   1.000
_cell.length_b   1.000
_cell.length_c   1.000
_cell.angle_alpha   90.00
_cell.angle_beta   90.00
_cell.angle_gamma   90.00
#
_symmetry.space_group_name_H-M   'P 1'
#
loop_
_entity.id
_entity.type
_entity.pdbx_description
1 polymer ?
#
loop_
_entity_poly.entity_id
_entity_poly.type
_entity_poly.pdbx_seq_one_letter_code
_entity_poly.pdbx_strand_id
1 'polypeptide(L)'
;RQLTRQVYTDTQSSYLLVYAPVRHPALKKALENQLHRKFRLVTSLEQELTDAVEGVLLVSEDVECTSTALTYFADALRQGADLVVCDASFGFDGATSVYLSSLHLPGCRCAMVSRQLLDRVRAVARGKDSVTELLRLSTAMARNSRCLSQALLHFRRELCADDVFSATGRRALVLSHELNMTGAPIVLVSAVPVLRSLGFEVVVLGPSDDGSLPLFLEAGASVVTRADCVMSSSLWSLATGADFVLANTVVEAAAVRALNGSFVPVLWWLHDAFAGYPFIAHKIPKELESNVTVCAVGTHATAAMHSVRPDFQVEQLIYGLPDYAQETFPVYDIRFAGGRPLFVTVGSVEVRKGQDIFCNAIRLLKPEVRKQAAFLFVGKANDRSLKDTLDALVEDYPDTVFYRKRLERPEVKSLMDQCTCVVCASRDDPMPTFVTEGLIFG
;
A
#
# COMPACT_ATOMS: atom_id res chain seq x y z
N ARG A 1 -26.25 -0.05 -10.45
CA ARG A 1 -27.51 0.69 -10.74
C ARG A 1 -28.63 -0.26 -10.49
N GLN A 2 -29.56 0.03 -9.59
CA GLN A 2 -30.56 -0.80 -8.93
C GLN A 2 -29.96 -1.78 -7.91
N LEU A 3 -29.52 -1.22 -6.77
CA LEU A 3 -29.58 -1.95 -5.52
C LEU A 3 -31.06 -2.15 -5.22
N THR A 4 -31.56 -3.32 -5.57
CA THR A 4 -32.86 -3.80 -5.18
C THR A 4 -32.98 -3.64 -3.67
N ARG A 5 -33.99 -2.90 -3.20
CA ARG A 5 -34.48 -2.92 -1.83
C ARG A 5 -34.86 -4.37 -1.51
N GLN A 6 -33.90 -5.15 -1.04
CA GLN A 6 -34.23 -6.35 -0.29
C GLN A 6 -34.71 -5.87 1.09
N VAL A 7 -36.00 -5.72 1.21
CA VAL A 7 -36.67 -5.58 2.50
C VAL A 7 -36.47 -6.91 3.21
N TYR A 8 -35.51 -6.97 4.11
CA TYR A 8 -35.36 -8.09 5.03
C TYR A 8 -36.56 -8.07 5.98
N THR A 9 -37.59 -8.81 5.64
CA THR A 9 -38.63 -9.22 6.59
C THR A 9 -38.09 -10.44 7.33
N ASP A 10 -37.22 -10.21 8.31
CA ASP A 10 -36.80 -11.25 9.22
C ASP A 10 -37.63 -11.19 10.50
N THR A 11 -38.29 -12.30 10.80
CA THR A 11 -39.20 -12.49 11.92
C THR A 11 -38.51 -12.64 13.27
N GLN A 12 -37.17 -12.65 13.32
CA GLN A 12 -36.39 -12.60 14.55
C GLN A 12 -36.12 -11.13 14.93
N SER A 13 -36.47 -10.78 16.15
CA SER A 13 -36.37 -9.44 16.73
C SER A 13 -34.97 -9.00 17.11
N SER A 14 -33.93 -9.52 16.47
CA SER A 14 -32.52 -9.20 16.75
C SER A 14 -32.12 -7.80 16.29
N TYR A 15 -31.27 -7.13 17.05
CA TYR A 15 -30.82 -5.76 16.79
C TYR A 15 -29.37 -5.54 17.25
N LEU A 16 -28.78 -4.43 16.78
CA LEU A 16 -27.46 -3.98 17.20
C LEU A 16 -27.57 -2.95 18.33
N LEU A 17 -26.59 -2.92 19.22
CA LEU A 17 -26.37 -1.79 20.11
C LEU A 17 -25.22 -0.92 19.59
N VAL A 18 -25.36 0.39 19.79
CA VAL A 18 -24.27 1.35 19.64
C VAL A 18 -23.96 1.88 21.05
N TYR A 19 -22.86 1.45 21.63
CA TYR A 19 -22.47 1.82 22.98
C TYR A 19 -21.49 3.00 22.95
N ALA A 20 -21.97 4.13 23.42
CA ALA A 20 -21.25 5.39 23.50
C ALA A 20 -21.53 6.06 24.87
N PRO A 21 -20.69 5.80 25.90
CA PRO A 21 -20.97 6.25 27.29
C PRO A 21 -20.88 7.76 27.46
N VAL A 22 -20.27 8.47 26.53
CA VAL A 22 -20.17 9.94 26.49
C VAL A 22 -21.00 10.47 25.33
N ARG A 23 -21.38 11.74 25.38
CA ARG A 23 -22.11 12.38 24.27
C ARG A 23 -21.20 12.49 23.04
N HIS A 24 -21.67 11.92 21.94
CA HIS A 24 -21.04 11.95 20.62
C HIS A 24 -22.01 12.59 19.61
N PRO A 25 -22.01 13.93 19.44
CA PRO A 25 -23.00 14.62 18.62
C PRO A 25 -22.88 14.28 17.12
N ALA A 26 -21.67 14.10 16.60
CA ALA A 26 -21.45 13.70 15.21
C ALA A 26 -21.96 12.28 14.95
N LEU A 27 -21.67 11.33 15.84
CA LEU A 27 -22.19 9.96 15.79
C LEU A 27 -23.72 9.96 15.83
N LYS A 28 -24.34 10.69 16.76
CA LYS A 28 -25.80 10.74 16.87
C LYS A 28 -26.46 11.20 15.56
N LYS A 29 -25.94 12.27 14.97
CA LYS A 29 -26.40 12.80 13.68
C LYS A 29 -26.21 11.79 12.53
N ALA A 30 -25.06 11.09 12.51
CA ALA A 30 -24.79 10.07 11.50
C ALA A 30 -25.72 8.85 11.62
N LEU A 31 -26.10 8.47 12.86
CA LEU A 31 -27.01 7.35 13.10
C LEU A 31 -28.44 7.61 12.61
N GLU A 32 -28.89 8.85 12.55
CA GLU A 32 -30.21 9.22 12.01
C GLU A 32 -30.35 8.84 10.52
N ASN A 33 -29.24 8.77 9.80
CA ASN A 33 -29.19 8.48 8.37
C ASN A 33 -28.82 7.02 8.03
N GLN A 34 -28.72 6.11 9.01
CA GLN A 34 -28.38 4.72 8.76
C GLN A 34 -29.46 3.98 7.96
N LEU A 35 -29.05 3.16 7.02
CA LEU A 35 -29.95 2.26 6.27
C LEU A 35 -30.40 1.08 7.13
N HIS A 36 -29.51 0.57 7.98
CA HIS A 36 -29.85 -0.44 8.98
C HIS A 36 -30.68 0.22 10.10
N ARG A 37 -31.93 -0.20 10.29
CA ARG A 37 -32.87 0.45 11.22
C ARG A 37 -33.05 -0.29 12.55
N LYS A 38 -32.53 -1.50 12.67
CA LYS A 38 -32.62 -2.31 13.88
C LYS A 38 -31.40 -2.06 14.78
N PHE A 39 -31.29 -0.90 15.37
CA PHE A 39 -30.25 -0.56 16.36
C PHE A 39 -30.80 0.35 17.48
N ARG A 40 -30.04 0.38 18.58
CA ARG A 40 -30.26 1.33 19.69
C ARG A 40 -28.94 1.98 20.11
N LEU A 41 -28.98 3.29 20.33
CA LEU A 41 -27.84 4.04 20.91
C LEU A 41 -28.01 4.02 22.44
N VAL A 42 -27.02 3.53 23.17
CA VAL A 42 -27.04 3.36 24.63
C VAL A 42 -25.80 3.96 25.27
N THR A 43 -25.95 4.44 26.50
CA THR A 43 -24.88 5.01 27.32
C THR A 43 -24.45 4.07 28.46
N SER A 44 -25.17 2.96 28.66
CA SER A 44 -24.84 1.88 29.60
C SER A 44 -25.20 0.54 28.99
N LEU A 45 -24.43 -0.49 29.28
CA LEU A 45 -24.66 -1.87 28.81
C LEU A 45 -25.46 -2.72 29.81
N GLU A 46 -25.57 -2.30 31.08
CA GLU A 46 -26.04 -3.18 32.16
C GLU A 46 -27.46 -3.73 31.95
N GLN A 47 -28.39 -2.92 31.42
CA GLN A 47 -29.77 -3.31 31.22
C GLN A 47 -30.17 -3.56 29.76
N GLU A 48 -29.25 -3.30 28.83
CA GLU A 48 -29.56 -3.33 27.40
C GLU A 48 -29.11 -4.63 26.70
N LEU A 49 -28.27 -5.43 27.35
CA LEU A 49 -27.75 -6.69 26.80
C LEU A 49 -28.79 -7.82 26.98
N THR A 50 -29.78 -7.86 26.12
CA THR A 50 -30.73 -8.97 26.01
C THR A 50 -30.30 -10.02 25.01
N ASP A 51 -30.95 -11.19 24.98
CA ASP A 51 -30.68 -12.27 24.03
C ASP A 51 -30.92 -11.85 22.55
N ALA A 52 -31.66 -10.78 22.33
CA ALA A 52 -31.93 -10.24 21.00
C ALA A 52 -30.79 -9.36 20.46
N VAL A 53 -29.73 -9.09 21.22
CA VAL A 53 -28.59 -8.29 20.76
C VAL A 53 -27.62 -9.17 19.96
N GLU A 54 -27.47 -8.91 18.66
CA GLU A 54 -26.52 -9.60 17.78
C GLU A 54 -25.07 -9.16 18.03
N GLY A 55 -24.87 -7.86 18.24
CA GLY A 55 -23.57 -7.26 18.45
C GLY A 55 -23.63 -5.84 18.96
N VAL A 56 -22.48 -5.34 19.38
CA VAL A 56 -22.34 -4.00 19.96
C VAL A 56 -21.23 -3.23 19.24
N LEU A 57 -21.56 -2.09 18.66
CA LEU A 57 -20.59 -1.13 18.18
C LEU A 57 -20.06 -0.35 19.38
N LEU A 58 -18.82 -0.63 19.75
CA LEU A 58 -18.09 0.08 20.81
C LEU A 58 -17.48 1.36 20.24
N VAL A 59 -17.80 2.52 20.83
CA VAL A 59 -17.34 3.83 20.35
C VAL A 59 -16.66 4.59 21.48
N SER A 60 -15.35 4.84 21.34
CA SER A 60 -14.54 5.52 22.37
C SER A 60 -14.41 7.03 22.18
N GLU A 61 -14.70 7.54 20.98
CA GLU A 61 -14.63 8.97 20.67
C GLU A 61 -15.69 9.37 19.63
N ASP A 62 -15.91 10.69 19.46
CA ASP A 62 -16.91 11.18 18.50
C ASP A 62 -16.48 10.87 17.06
N VAL A 63 -17.35 10.20 16.33
CA VAL A 63 -17.10 9.68 14.99
C VAL A 63 -18.34 9.83 14.13
N GLU A 64 -18.16 10.24 12.90
CA GLU A 64 -19.19 10.14 11.86
C GLU A 64 -19.11 8.75 11.21
N CYS A 65 -20.24 8.21 10.81
CA CYS A 65 -20.28 6.96 10.06
C CYS A 65 -21.13 7.11 8.79
N THR A 66 -20.75 6.36 7.75
CA THR A 66 -21.53 6.33 6.50
C THR A 66 -22.92 5.74 6.76
N SER A 67 -23.89 6.06 5.91
CA SER A 67 -25.27 5.55 6.03
C SER A 67 -25.36 4.01 5.93
N THR A 68 -24.34 3.35 5.42
CA THR A 68 -24.26 1.90 5.25
C THR A 68 -23.46 1.19 6.33
N ALA A 69 -22.79 1.92 7.23
CA ALA A 69 -21.84 1.35 8.18
C ALA A 69 -22.43 0.21 9.01
N LEU A 70 -23.58 0.44 9.66
CA LEU A 70 -24.22 -0.59 10.48
C LEU A 70 -24.65 -1.82 9.67
N THR A 71 -25.03 -1.64 8.39
CA THR A 71 -25.37 -2.76 7.50
C THR A 71 -24.15 -3.66 7.27
N TYR A 72 -23.01 -3.07 6.90
CA TYR A 72 -21.78 -3.84 6.67
C TYR A 72 -21.28 -4.54 7.95
N PHE A 73 -21.36 -3.88 9.09
CA PHE A 73 -21.00 -4.48 10.37
C PHE A 73 -21.93 -5.65 10.73
N ALA A 74 -23.25 -5.51 10.57
CA ALA A 74 -24.21 -6.57 10.80
C ALA A 74 -23.95 -7.77 9.89
N ASP A 75 -23.72 -7.54 8.60
CA ASP A 75 -23.49 -8.60 7.63
C ASP A 75 -22.19 -9.36 7.94
N ALA A 76 -21.13 -8.68 8.37
CA ALA A 76 -19.89 -9.32 8.79
C ALA A 76 -20.09 -10.21 10.03
N LEU A 77 -20.86 -9.78 11.02
CA LEU A 77 -21.20 -10.60 12.19
C LEU A 77 -21.99 -11.85 11.78
N ARG A 78 -22.99 -11.72 10.90
CA ARG A 78 -23.79 -12.85 10.39
C ARG A 78 -22.96 -13.84 9.59
N GLN A 79 -21.87 -13.39 8.98
CA GLN A 79 -20.88 -14.23 8.31
C GLN A 79 -19.86 -14.88 9.28
N GLY A 80 -20.08 -14.75 10.59
CA GLY A 80 -19.32 -15.42 11.62
C GLY A 80 -18.14 -14.63 12.18
N ALA A 81 -17.97 -13.35 11.83
CA ALA A 81 -16.98 -12.51 12.51
C ALA A 81 -17.38 -12.27 13.97
N ASP A 82 -16.42 -12.28 14.88
CA ASP A 82 -16.64 -11.90 16.27
C ASP A 82 -16.13 -10.50 16.60
N LEU A 83 -15.19 -9.98 15.81
CA LEU A 83 -14.73 -8.59 15.84
C LEU A 83 -14.65 -8.03 14.41
N VAL A 84 -15.25 -6.86 14.19
CA VAL A 84 -15.23 -6.20 12.88
C VAL A 84 -14.71 -4.77 13.04
N VAL A 85 -13.68 -4.44 12.29
CA VAL A 85 -13.15 -3.08 12.10
C VAL A 85 -13.28 -2.69 10.63
N CYS A 86 -13.06 -1.42 10.32
CA CYS A 86 -13.08 -0.93 8.94
C CYS A 86 -11.99 0.12 8.73
N ASP A 87 -11.69 0.39 7.46
CA ASP A 87 -10.91 1.55 7.07
C ASP A 87 -11.59 2.84 7.54
N ALA A 88 -10.82 3.88 7.75
CA ALA A 88 -11.30 5.16 8.28
C ALA A 88 -10.69 6.35 7.54
N SER A 89 -11.38 7.50 7.62
CA SER A 89 -10.84 8.78 7.19
C SER A 89 -10.70 9.73 8.38
N PHE A 90 -9.75 10.64 8.28
CA PHE A 90 -9.38 11.60 9.31
C PHE A 90 -9.26 13.02 8.74
N GLY A 91 -9.35 14.02 9.62
CA GLY A 91 -9.28 15.42 9.26
C GLY A 91 -10.64 16.09 9.18
N PHE A 92 -10.65 17.41 9.14
CA PHE A 92 -11.90 18.19 9.09
C PHE A 92 -12.55 18.13 7.70
N ASP A 93 -11.76 17.81 6.69
CA ASP A 93 -12.16 17.69 5.27
C ASP A 93 -12.14 16.24 4.75
N GLY A 94 -11.74 15.27 5.60
CA GLY A 94 -11.59 13.87 5.20
C GLY A 94 -10.38 13.59 4.30
N ALA A 95 -9.39 14.50 4.26
CA ALA A 95 -8.27 14.43 3.31
C ALA A 95 -7.28 13.27 3.57
N THR A 96 -7.28 12.71 4.79
CA THR A 96 -6.41 11.59 5.15
C THR A 96 -7.22 10.31 5.23
N SER A 97 -6.87 9.29 4.46
CA SER A 97 -7.50 7.98 4.51
C SER A 97 -6.52 6.95 5.08
N VAL A 98 -7.03 6.08 5.93
CA VAL A 98 -6.28 4.98 6.54
C VAL A 98 -6.89 3.66 6.08
N TYR A 99 -6.06 2.82 5.50
CA TYR A 99 -6.39 1.47 5.07
C TYR A 99 -5.67 0.48 5.97
N LEU A 100 -6.43 -0.35 6.66
CA LEU A 100 -5.88 -1.30 7.62
C LEU A 100 -5.58 -2.64 6.96
N SER A 101 -4.44 -3.23 7.26
CA SER A 101 -4.20 -4.62 6.91
C SER A 101 -5.12 -5.52 7.76
N SER A 102 -5.60 -6.60 7.18
CA SER A 102 -6.45 -7.60 7.87
C SER A 102 -5.81 -8.22 9.12
N LEU A 103 -4.51 -8.03 9.31
CA LEU A 103 -3.72 -8.58 10.41
C LEU A 103 -3.48 -7.55 11.53
N HIS A 104 -3.80 -6.29 11.34
CA HIS A 104 -3.55 -5.22 12.30
C HIS A 104 -4.86 -4.64 12.83
N LEU A 105 -4.95 -4.60 14.16
CA LEU A 105 -5.98 -3.89 14.91
C LEU A 105 -5.28 -2.89 15.86
N PRO A 106 -4.55 -1.90 15.31
CA PRO A 106 -3.90 -0.90 16.14
C PRO A 106 -4.97 -0.05 16.83
N GLY A 107 -4.65 0.51 17.95
CA GLY A 107 -5.38 1.54 18.69
C GLY A 107 -6.88 1.69 18.39
N CYS A 108 -7.62 0.57 18.34
CA CYS A 108 -8.98 0.54 17.85
C CYS A 108 -9.88 1.49 18.65
N ARG A 109 -10.39 2.54 18.00
CA ARG A 109 -11.25 3.56 18.61
C ARG A 109 -12.73 3.25 18.44
N CYS A 110 -13.05 2.39 17.46
CA CYS A 110 -14.40 1.99 17.15
C CYS A 110 -14.39 0.60 16.50
N ALA A 111 -15.15 -0.35 17.05
CA ALA A 111 -15.29 -1.68 16.47
C ALA A 111 -16.66 -2.27 16.76
N MET A 112 -17.17 -3.09 15.84
CA MET A 112 -18.32 -3.94 16.07
C MET A 112 -17.86 -5.26 16.70
N VAL A 113 -18.43 -5.61 17.83
CA VAL A 113 -18.12 -6.81 18.61
C VAL A 113 -19.37 -7.69 18.67
N SER A 114 -19.22 -8.98 18.37
CA SER A 114 -20.32 -9.94 18.52
C SER A 114 -20.76 -10.05 19.97
N ARG A 115 -22.01 -10.37 20.21
CA ARG A 115 -22.53 -10.58 21.56
C ARG A 115 -21.70 -11.62 22.33
N GLN A 116 -21.34 -12.72 21.70
CA GLN A 116 -20.55 -13.78 22.33
C GLN A 116 -19.15 -13.34 22.74
N LEU A 117 -18.48 -12.54 21.90
CA LEU A 117 -17.18 -11.98 22.24
C LEU A 117 -17.30 -10.99 23.39
N LEU A 118 -18.30 -10.10 23.35
CA LEU A 118 -18.53 -9.11 24.40
C LEU A 118 -18.78 -9.76 25.77
N ASP A 119 -19.56 -10.83 25.84
CA ASP A 119 -19.81 -11.55 27.08
C ASP A 119 -18.51 -12.15 27.67
N ARG A 120 -17.64 -12.73 26.82
CA ARG A 120 -16.30 -13.20 27.24
C ARG A 120 -15.42 -12.06 27.75
N VAL A 121 -15.43 -10.94 27.02
CA VAL A 121 -14.63 -9.75 27.37
C VAL A 121 -15.07 -9.15 28.70
N ARG A 122 -16.39 -9.00 28.92
CA ARG A 122 -16.94 -8.44 30.16
C ARG A 122 -16.66 -9.34 31.37
N ALA A 123 -16.65 -10.64 31.19
CA ALA A 123 -16.25 -11.57 32.25
C ALA A 123 -14.79 -11.33 32.72
N VAL A 124 -13.88 -11.02 31.79
CA VAL A 124 -12.48 -10.68 32.12
C VAL A 124 -12.36 -9.27 32.69
N ALA A 125 -13.11 -8.32 32.14
CA ALA A 125 -13.16 -6.92 32.60
C ALA A 125 -13.81 -6.75 33.99
N ARG A 126 -14.38 -7.83 34.56
CA ARG A 126 -15.08 -7.83 35.87
C ARG A 126 -16.15 -6.74 35.99
N GLY A 127 -16.93 -6.54 34.94
CA GLY A 127 -18.01 -5.56 34.90
C GLY A 127 -17.56 -4.10 34.73
N LYS A 128 -16.29 -3.84 34.43
CA LYS A 128 -15.82 -2.51 34.05
C LYS A 128 -16.13 -2.27 32.59
N ASP A 129 -17.19 -1.55 32.29
CA ASP A 129 -17.64 -1.25 30.92
C ASP A 129 -16.95 0.00 30.33
N SER A 130 -15.66 0.21 30.62
CA SER A 130 -14.87 1.21 29.91
C SER A 130 -14.70 0.80 28.44
N VAL A 131 -15.15 1.64 27.51
CA VAL A 131 -15.08 1.33 26.07
C VAL A 131 -13.66 1.03 25.62
N THR A 132 -12.68 1.81 26.07
CA THR A 132 -11.28 1.59 25.73
C THR A 132 -10.78 0.22 26.19
N GLU A 133 -11.14 -0.20 27.40
CA GLU A 133 -10.77 -1.51 27.92
C GLU A 133 -11.52 -2.63 27.22
N LEU A 134 -12.81 -2.45 26.92
CA LEU A 134 -13.59 -3.41 26.14
C LEU A 134 -13.02 -3.58 24.73
N LEU A 135 -12.64 -2.50 24.05
CA LEU A 135 -12.00 -2.55 22.75
C LEU A 135 -10.65 -3.30 22.83
N ARG A 136 -9.79 -2.94 23.79
CA ARG A 136 -8.49 -3.59 24.00
C ARG A 136 -8.62 -5.09 24.25
N LEU A 137 -9.54 -5.49 25.10
CA LEU A 137 -9.80 -6.90 25.39
C LEU A 137 -10.45 -7.62 24.20
N SER A 138 -11.34 -6.95 23.47
CA SER A 138 -11.98 -7.51 22.26
C SER A 138 -10.93 -7.85 21.20
N THR A 139 -9.98 -6.94 20.95
CA THR A 139 -8.89 -7.20 20.00
C THR A 139 -8.00 -8.36 20.43
N ALA A 140 -7.74 -8.49 21.74
CA ALA A 140 -6.90 -9.58 22.27
C ALA A 140 -7.62 -10.95 22.32
N MET A 141 -8.95 -10.98 22.44
CA MET A 141 -9.74 -12.19 22.66
C MET A 141 -10.54 -12.64 21.44
N ALA A 142 -10.54 -11.87 20.36
CA ALA A 142 -11.22 -12.20 19.12
C ALA A 142 -10.58 -13.46 18.48
N ARG A 143 -11.42 -14.35 17.97
CA ARG A 143 -11.01 -15.57 17.26
C ARG A 143 -11.16 -15.43 15.74
N ASN A 144 -12.13 -14.62 15.31
CA ASN A 144 -12.43 -14.36 13.91
C ASN A 144 -12.60 -12.86 13.69
N SER A 145 -11.48 -12.17 13.54
CA SER A 145 -11.46 -10.73 13.27
C SER A 145 -11.59 -10.47 11.77
N ARG A 146 -12.37 -9.45 11.41
CA ARG A 146 -12.57 -9.02 10.02
C ARG A 146 -12.32 -7.53 9.88
N CYS A 147 -11.51 -7.15 8.88
CA CYS A 147 -11.37 -5.77 8.43
C CYS A 147 -12.20 -5.56 7.16
N LEU A 148 -13.05 -4.55 7.17
CA LEU A 148 -13.81 -4.13 6.00
C LEU A 148 -12.97 -3.11 5.23
N SER A 149 -12.64 -3.42 3.98
CA SER A 149 -11.85 -2.56 3.07
C SER A 149 -12.68 -1.39 2.54
N GLN A 150 -13.30 -0.64 3.45
CA GLN A 150 -14.14 0.52 3.17
C GLN A 150 -14.00 1.51 4.31
N ALA A 151 -13.79 2.79 3.98
CA ALA A 151 -13.78 3.89 4.94
C ALA A 151 -15.23 4.18 5.41
N LEU A 152 -15.72 3.41 6.37
CA LEU A 152 -17.07 3.54 6.92
C LEU A 152 -17.15 4.55 8.07
N LEU A 153 -16.01 4.92 8.64
CA LEU A 153 -15.88 5.83 9.78
C LEU A 153 -15.09 7.06 9.39
N HIS A 154 -15.47 8.21 9.91
CA HIS A 154 -14.77 9.48 9.71
C HIS A 154 -14.56 10.18 11.05
N PHE A 155 -13.30 10.44 11.39
CA PHE A 155 -12.87 11.12 12.61
C PHE A 155 -12.52 12.58 12.29
N ARG A 156 -13.26 13.53 12.87
CA ARG A 156 -13.07 14.99 12.67
C ARG A 156 -11.91 15.52 13.53
N ARG A 157 -10.77 14.92 13.39
CA ARG A 157 -9.49 15.30 14.00
C ARG A 157 -8.33 14.85 13.15
N GLU A 158 -7.16 15.38 13.42
CA GLU A 158 -5.93 14.90 12.78
C GLU A 158 -5.63 13.45 13.19
N LEU A 159 -5.02 12.72 12.24
CA LEU A 159 -4.49 11.38 12.46
C LEU A 159 -3.34 11.42 13.47
N CYS A 160 -3.28 10.49 14.39
CA CYS A 160 -2.12 10.28 15.27
C CYS A 160 -1.52 8.88 15.12
N ALA A 161 -0.27 8.70 15.58
CA ALA A 161 0.43 7.43 15.46
C ALA A 161 -0.32 6.27 16.12
N ASP A 162 -0.98 6.50 17.24
CA ASP A 162 -1.76 5.48 17.96
C ASP A 162 -3.05 5.06 17.22
N ASP A 163 -3.43 5.71 16.12
CA ASP A 163 -4.53 5.26 15.28
C ASP A 163 -4.11 4.14 14.32
N VAL A 164 -2.81 4.01 14.04
CA VAL A 164 -2.26 3.09 13.02
C VAL A 164 -1.20 2.14 13.55
N PHE A 165 -0.61 2.43 14.71
CA PHE A 165 0.36 1.57 15.37
C PHE A 165 -0.18 1.03 16.69
N SER A 166 0.17 -0.20 17.04
CA SER A 166 -0.13 -0.73 18.38
C SER A 166 0.73 -0.07 19.46
N ALA A 167 0.26 -0.15 20.70
CA ALA A 167 0.97 0.45 21.84
C ALA A 167 2.30 -0.25 22.20
N THR A 168 2.52 -1.48 21.75
CA THR A 168 3.58 -2.37 22.24
C THR A 168 4.54 -2.88 21.16
N GLY A 169 4.27 -2.62 19.88
CA GLY A 169 5.09 -3.06 18.76
C GLY A 169 6.24 -2.09 18.45
N ARG A 170 7.29 -2.58 17.77
CA ARG A 170 8.26 -1.71 17.08
C ARG A 170 7.59 -1.11 15.84
N ARG A 171 7.80 0.16 15.57
CA ARG A 171 7.01 0.93 14.60
C ARG A 171 7.89 1.46 13.48
N ALA A 172 7.61 1.06 12.24
CA ALA A 172 8.29 1.55 11.05
C ALA A 172 7.32 2.38 10.20
N LEU A 173 7.68 3.62 9.93
CA LEU A 173 7.00 4.47 8.95
C LEU A 173 7.75 4.41 7.63
N VAL A 174 7.10 4.01 6.56
CA VAL A 174 7.65 3.93 5.20
C VAL A 174 7.03 5.03 4.35
N LEU A 175 7.85 5.92 3.81
CA LEU A 175 7.41 7.00 2.92
C LEU A 175 7.55 6.54 1.48
N SER A 176 6.47 6.60 0.72
CA SER A 176 6.44 6.31 -0.71
C SER A 176 5.88 7.48 -1.48
N HIS A 177 6.68 8.09 -2.34
CA HIS A 177 6.29 9.26 -3.13
C HIS A 177 5.14 8.98 -4.11
N GLU A 178 4.84 7.72 -4.36
CA GLU A 178 3.74 7.23 -5.18
C GLU A 178 3.34 5.81 -4.73
N LEU A 179 2.09 5.41 -4.99
CA LEU A 179 1.58 4.07 -4.69
C LEU A 179 1.11 3.39 -6.00
N ASN A 180 1.94 3.49 -7.04
CA ASN A 180 1.69 2.88 -8.34
C ASN A 180 2.47 1.55 -8.50
N MET A 181 2.42 0.95 -9.70
CA MET A 181 3.06 -0.32 -10.03
C MET A 181 4.46 -0.15 -10.62
N THR A 182 5.16 0.96 -10.34
CA THR A 182 6.55 1.19 -10.79
C THR A 182 7.57 0.48 -9.89
N GLY A 183 8.85 0.49 -10.27
CA GLY A 183 9.89 -0.28 -9.58
C GLY A 183 10.07 0.09 -8.11
N ALA A 184 10.13 1.38 -7.77
CA ALA A 184 10.41 1.81 -6.41
C ALA A 184 9.31 1.42 -5.39
N PRO A 185 8.01 1.62 -5.64
CA PRO A 185 6.95 1.09 -4.77
C PRO A 185 6.97 -0.44 -4.66
N ILE A 186 7.23 -1.16 -5.74
CA ILE A 186 7.29 -2.64 -5.72
C ILE A 186 8.44 -3.15 -4.85
N VAL A 187 9.57 -2.47 -4.85
CA VAL A 187 10.68 -2.78 -3.93
C VAL A 187 10.24 -2.57 -2.48
N LEU A 188 9.50 -1.50 -2.17
CA LEU A 188 8.95 -1.29 -0.84
C LEU A 188 7.94 -2.38 -0.43
N VAL A 189 7.05 -2.80 -1.33
CA VAL A 189 6.16 -3.95 -1.07
C VAL A 189 6.97 -5.17 -0.63
N SER A 190 8.09 -5.45 -1.33
CA SER A 190 8.99 -6.57 -0.97
C SER A 190 9.74 -6.35 0.35
N ALA A 191 9.98 -5.11 0.76
CA ALA A 191 10.64 -4.78 2.03
C ALA A 191 9.71 -4.94 3.24
N VAL A 192 8.39 -4.82 3.07
CA VAL A 192 7.41 -4.93 4.18
C VAL A 192 7.53 -6.27 4.93
N PRO A 193 7.51 -7.45 4.28
CA PRO A 193 7.65 -8.73 4.98
C PRO A 193 8.99 -8.83 5.74
N VAL A 194 10.06 -8.25 5.21
CA VAL A 194 11.38 -8.22 5.88
C VAL A 194 11.30 -7.40 7.16
N LEU A 195 10.77 -6.17 7.10
CA LEU A 195 10.58 -5.33 8.28
C LEU A 195 9.71 -6.02 9.33
N ARG A 196 8.65 -6.69 8.91
CA ARG A 196 7.78 -7.45 9.79
C ARG A 196 8.49 -8.63 10.44
N SER A 197 9.35 -9.35 9.70
CA SER A 197 10.16 -10.45 10.27
C SER A 197 11.13 -9.97 11.33
N LEU A 198 11.54 -8.68 11.27
CA LEU A 198 12.35 -8.00 12.28
C LEU A 198 11.52 -7.47 13.47
N GLY A 199 10.21 -7.75 13.49
CA GLY A 199 9.30 -7.38 14.57
C GLY A 199 8.70 -5.99 14.46
N PHE A 200 8.78 -5.33 13.29
CA PHE A 200 8.14 -4.04 13.08
C PHE A 200 6.68 -4.16 12.64
N GLU A 201 5.85 -3.31 13.19
CA GLU A 201 4.60 -2.89 12.55
C GLU A 201 4.95 -1.88 11.47
N VAL A 202 4.42 -2.07 10.27
CA VAL A 202 4.75 -1.23 9.12
C VAL A 202 3.54 -0.42 8.70
N VAL A 203 3.72 0.89 8.66
CA VAL A 203 2.77 1.84 8.08
C VAL A 203 3.41 2.50 6.88
N VAL A 204 2.74 2.47 5.74
CA VAL A 204 3.16 3.14 4.51
C VAL A 204 2.39 4.45 4.38
N LEU A 205 3.08 5.57 4.18
CA LEU A 205 2.49 6.87 3.90
C LEU A 205 2.79 7.26 2.44
N GLY A 206 1.73 7.54 1.67
CA GLY A 206 1.83 7.96 0.28
C GLY A 206 0.73 8.94 -0.14
N PRO A 207 0.79 9.52 -1.36
CA PRO A 207 -0.12 10.58 -1.77
C PRO A 207 -1.54 10.07 -2.07
N SER A 208 -1.68 9.02 -2.83
CA SER A 208 -2.97 8.41 -3.23
C SER A 208 -2.71 7.01 -3.76
N ASP A 209 -3.74 6.15 -3.76
CA ASP A 209 -3.63 4.85 -4.42
C ASP A 209 -3.60 5.00 -5.95
N ASP A 210 -2.61 4.38 -6.57
CA ASP A 210 -2.48 4.26 -8.03
C ASP A 210 -2.12 2.81 -8.42
N GLY A 211 -2.63 1.85 -7.64
CA GLY A 211 -2.65 0.43 -7.93
C GLY A 211 -1.78 -0.48 -7.06
N SER A 212 -0.83 0.04 -6.26
CA SER A 212 0.00 -0.80 -5.39
C SER A 212 -0.52 -0.93 -3.94
N LEU A 213 -1.51 -0.14 -3.54
CA LEU A 213 -2.07 -0.18 -2.19
C LEU A 213 -2.50 -1.59 -1.76
N PRO A 214 -3.24 -2.38 -2.58
CA PRO A 214 -3.61 -3.74 -2.19
C PRO A 214 -2.40 -4.63 -1.90
N LEU A 215 -1.31 -4.47 -2.64
CA LEU A 215 -0.09 -5.25 -2.44
C LEU A 215 0.58 -4.94 -1.10
N PHE A 216 0.58 -3.67 -0.68
CA PHE A 216 1.07 -3.29 0.65
C PHE A 216 0.22 -3.91 1.77
N LEU A 217 -1.11 -3.91 1.63
CA LEU A 217 -2.01 -4.55 2.58
C LEU A 217 -1.79 -6.06 2.64
N GLU A 218 -1.64 -6.73 1.50
CA GLU A 218 -1.34 -8.16 1.39
C GLU A 218 0.02 -8.51 2.02
N ALA A 219 1.02 -7.64 1.84
CA ALA A 219 2.33 -7.75 2.49
C ALA A 219 2.25 -7.54 4.02
N GLY A 220 1.14 -7.01 4.52
CA GLY A 220 0.84 -6.83 5.94
C GLY A 220 1.20 -5.45 6.49
N ALA A 221 1.36 -4.44 5.65
CA ALA A 221 1.43 -3.04 6.07
C ALA A 221 0.03 -2.42 6.13
N SER A 222 -0.17 -1.48 7.06
CA SER A 222 -1.26 -0.50 6.94
C SER A 222 -0.83 0.64 6.03
N VAL A 223 -1.77 1.26 5.31
CA VAL A 223 -1.46 2.33 4.36
C VAL A 223 -2.22 3.59 4.74
N VAL A 224 -1.52 4.70 4.80
CA VAL A 224 -2.09 6.04 4.98
C VAL A 224 -1.92 6.80 3.68
N THR A 225 -3.01 7.33 3.13
CA THR A 225 -2.96 8.17 1.93
C THR A 225 -3.37 9.59 2.25
N ARG A 226 -2.57 10.54 1.74
CA ARG A 226 -2.86 11.97 1.78
C ARG A 226 -2.15 12.67 0.63
N ALA A 227 -2.87 13.47 -0.15
CA ALA A 227 -2.32 14.10 -1.35
C ALA A 227 -1.08 14.99 -1.09
N ASP A 228 -1.02 15.64 0.07
CA ASP A 228 0.09 16.49 0.53
C ASP A 228 0.98 15.81 1.58
N CYS A 229 1.12 14.49 1.55
CA CYS A 229 1.70 13.68 2.62
C CYS A 229 3.07 14.18 3.12
N VAL A 230 3.96 14.63 2.21
CA VAL A 230 5.32 15.13 2.54
C VAL A 230 5.35 16.44 3.33
N MET A 231 4.26 17.22 3.29
CA MET A 231 4.14 18.53 3.93
C MET A 231 3.04 18.55 5.00
N SER A 232 2.43 17.41 5.26
CA SER A 232 1.25 17.33 6.11
C SER A 232 1.57 17.12 7.58
N SER A 233 0.61 17.48 8.44
CA SER A 233 0.61 17.11 9.85
C SER A 233 0.67 15.59 10.06
N SER A 234 0.16 14.81 9.11
CA SER A 234 0.22 13.34 9.15
C SER A 234 1.64 12.81 9.13
N LEU A 235 2.56 13.41 8.35
CA LEU A 235 3.97 13.03 8.37
C LEU A 235 4.56 13.14 9.78
N TRP A 236 4.40 14.31 10.42
CA TRP A 236 4.92 14.54 11.77
C TRP A 236 4.28 13.64 12.82
N SER A 237 2.97 13.53 12.76
CA SER A 237 2.21 12.71 13.70
C SER A 237 2.62 11.24 13.65
N LEU A 238 2.85 10.69 12.46
CA LEU A 238 3.28 9.31 12.28
C LEU A 238 4.76 9.13 12.59
N ALA A 239 5.62 10.02 12.11
CA ALA A 239 7.05 9.93 12.29
C ALA A 239 7.45 10.03 13.78
N THR A 240 6.85 10.96 14.54
CA THR A 240 7.14 11.11 15.98
C THR A 240 6.69 9.92 16.82
N GLY A 241 5.77 9.10 16.31
CA GLY A 241 5.33 7.85 16.94
C GLY A 241 6.02 6.59 16.41
N ALA A 242 6.93 6.70 15.43
CA ALA A 242 7.67 5.60 14.87
C ALA A 242 9.06 5.44 15.48
N ASP A 243 9.60 4.23 15.53
CA ASP A 243 10.97 3.96 15.97
C ASP A 243 11.99 4.33 14.87
N PHE A 244 11.57 4.27 13.57
CA PHE A 244 12.34 4.81 12.47
C PHE A 244 11.46 5.11 11.25
N VAL A 245 11.99 5.92 10.33
CA VAL A 245 11.38 6.27 9.05
C VAL A 245 12.25 5.74 7.92
N LEU A 246 11.65 5.00 6.97
CA LEU A 246 12.25 4.64 5.70
C LEU A 246 11.70 5.56 4.62
N ALA A 247 12.52 6.50 4.15
CA ALA A 247 12.17 7.41 3.06
C ALA A 247 12.67 6.85 1.72
N ASN A 248 11.76 6.58 0.79
CA ASN A 248 12.08 5.90 -0.46
C ASN A 248 12.22 6.87 -1.62
N THR A 249 13.38 6.83 -2.30
CA THR A 249 13.76 7.68 -3.42
C THR A 249 14.17 9.12 -3.05
N VAL A 250 14.82 9.82 -3.98
CA VAL A 250 15.21 11.23 -3.81
C VAL A 250 13.99 12.16 -3.76
N VAL A 251 12.84 11.71 -4.26
CA VAL A 251 11.60 12.50 -4.26
C VAL A 251 11.14 12.83 -2.84
N GLU A 252 11.46 11.98 -1.87
CA GLU A 252 11.18 12.20 -0.44
C GLU A 252 12.13 13.21 0.23
N ALA A 253 13.00 13.89 -0.51
CA ALA A 253 13.95 14.88 0.02
C ALA A 253 13.29 15.95 0.91
N ALA A 254 12.06 16.35 0.60
CA ALA A 254 11.32 17.33 1.42
C ALA A 254 10.94 16.76 2.79
N ALA A 255 10.51 15.50 2.85
CA ALA A 255 10.21 14.82 4.11
C ALA A 255 11.50 14.58 4.90
N VAL A 256 12.56 14.12 4.25
CA VAL A 256 13.88 13.98 4.88
C VAL A 256 14.36 15.30 5.46
N ARG A 257 14.25 16.41 4.72
CA ARG A 257 14.60 17.74 5.22
C ARG A 257 13.76 18.17 6.43
N ALA A 258 12.47 17.85 6.44
CA ALA A 258 11.60 18.15 7.57
C ALA A 258 11.99 17.34 8.83
N LEU A 259 12.40 16.09 8.67
CA LEU A 259 12.78 15.19 9.77
C LEU A 259 14.27 15.31 10.17
N ASN A 260 15.09 16.00 9.39
CA ASN A 260 16.51 16.19 9.64
C ASN A 260 16.74 16.97 10.95
N GLY A 261 17.51 16.40 11.87
CA GLY A 261 17.73 16.94 13.22
C GLY A 261 16.60 16.64 14.22
N SER A 262 15.59 15.84 13.82
CA SER A 262 14.61 15.32 14.77
C SER A 262 15.18 14.15 15.58
N PHE A 263 14.45 13.69 16.60
CA PHE A 263 14.85 12.52 17.39
C PHE A 263 14.56 11.18 16.69
N VAL A 264 13.89 11.19 15.52
CA VAL A 264 13.50 9.98 14.80
C VAL A 264 14.60 9.58 13.83
N PRO A 265 15.14 8.35 13.87
CA PRO A 265 16.06 7.83 12.87
C PRO A 265 15.40 7.79 11.50
N VAL A 266 16.10 8.28 10.48
CA VAL A 266 15.66 8.28 9.08
C VAL A 266 16.65 7.51 8.23
N LEU A 267 16.18 6.46 7.56
CA LEU A 267 16.91 5.77 6.51
C LEU A 267 16.41 6.29 5.15
N TRP A 268 17.24 7.04 4.45
CA TRP A 268 16.90 7.56 3.13
C TRP A 268 17.44 6.64 2.05
N TRP A 269 16.57 5.87 1.40
CA TRP A 269 16.94 4.83 0.46
C TRP A 269 16.73 5.26 -0.99
N LEU A 270 17.85 5.47 -1.71
CA LEU A 270 17.91 6.06 -3.03
C LEU A 270 17.84 4.98 -4.11
N HIS A 271 16.85 5.11 -4.99
CA HIS A 271 16.62 4.26 -6.15
C HIS A 271 16.71 5.05 -7.47
N ASP A 272 17.12 6.31 -7.39
CA ASP A 272 16.96 7.25 -8.47
C ASP A 272 18.19 7.29 -9.37
N ALA A 273 17.92 7.54 -10.63
CA ALA A 273 18.89 7.81 -11.66
C ALA A 273 19.22 9.31 -11.76
N PHE A 274 20.26 9.68 -12.50
CA PHE A 274 20.71 11.07 -12.66
C PHE A 274 19.60 12.02 -13.11
N ALA A 275 18.71 11.56 -14.00
CA ALA A 275 17.64 12.38 -14.57
C ALA A 275 16.67 12.97 -13.55
N GLY A 276 16.50 12.35 -12.37
CA GLY A 276 15.59 12.83 -11.32
C GLY A 276 16.14 13.98 -10.50
N TYR A 277 17.45 14.02 -10.30
CA TYR A 277 18.09 14.94 -9.35
C TYR A 277 17.97 16.45 -9.67
N PRO A 278 18.08 16.92 -10.91
CA PRO A 278 17.97 18.35 -11.21
C PRO A 278 16.65 18.97 -10.74
N PHE A 279 15.55 18.19 -10.75
CA PHE A 279 14.24 18.67 -10.33
C PHE A 279 14.07 18.71 -8.80
N ILE A 280 14.82 17.90 -8.08
CA ILE A 280 14.68 17.70 -6.62
C ILE A 280 15.83 18.35 -5.83
N ALA A 281 16.97 18.67 -6.45
CA ALA A 281 18.16 19.17 -5.78
C ALA A 281 17.91 20.32 -4.80
N HIS A 282 16.96 21.23 -5.11
CA HIS A 282 16.59 22.35 -4.24
C HIS A 282 15.88 21.94 -2.94
N LYS A 283 15.34 20.71 -2.87
CA LYS A 283 14.67 20.14 -1.68
C LYS A 283 15.65 19.34 -0.80
N ILE A 284 16.77 18.89 -1.34
CA ILE A 284 17.77 18.13 -0.60
C ILE A 284 18.34 18.99 0.53
N PRO A 285 18.47 18.47 1.76
CA PRO A 285 19.11 19.21 2.86
C PRO A 285 20.52 19.68 2.50
N LYS A 286 20.95 20.83 3.00
CA LYS A 286 22.33 21.32 2.82
C LYS A 286 23.32 20.50 3.63
N GLU A 287 22.92 20.08 4.80
CA GLU A 287 23.68 19.27 5.74
C GLU A 287 22.76 18.18 6.30
N LEU A 288 23.33 17.04 6.64
CA LEU A 288 22.60 15.94 7.28
C LEU A 288 23.00 15.86 8.74
N GLU A 289 22.02 15.83 9.60
CA GLU A 289 22.20 15.54 11.01
C GLU A 289 22.34 14.03 11.26
N SER A 290 22.83 13.68 12.43
CA SER A 290 23.19 12.30 12.81
C SER A 290 22.02 11.31 12.79
N ASN A 291 20.77 11.80 12.75
CA ASN A 291 19.59 10.96 12.69
C ASN A 291 19.26 10.50 11.26
N VAL A 292 19.94 11.00 10.22
CA VAL A 292 19.68 10.64 8.82
C VAL A 292 20.85 9.81 8.28
N THR A 293 20.54 8.58 7.84
CA THR A 293 21.47 7.71 7.11
C THR A 293 21.03 7.63 5.66
N VAL A 294 21.93 7.89 4.72
CA VAL A 294 21.64 7.80 3.28
C VAL A 294 22.16 6.48 2.76
N CYS A 295 21.31 5.72 2.11
CA CYS A 295 21.65 4.47 1.44
C CYS A 295 21.27 4.54 -0.03
N ALA A 296 21.98 3.80 -0.88
CA ALA A 296 21.67 3.68 -2.30
C ALA A 296 21.67 2.22 -2.73
N VAL A 297 20.83 1.89 -3.70
CA VAL A 297 20.72 0.52 -4.24
C VAL A 297 21.95 0.04 -5.02
N GLY A 298 22.92 0.91 -5.24
CA GLY A 298 24.18 0.58 -5.92
C GLY A 298 24.98 1.82 -6.27
N THR A 299 26.14 1.60 -6.88
CA THR A 299 27.12 2.65 -7.23
C THR A 299 26.56 3.71 -8.18
N HIS A 300 25.63 3.35 -9.06
CA HIS A 300 25.00 4.29 -10.00
C HIS A 300 24.10 5.30 -9.25
N ALA A 301 23.25 4.84 -8.32
CA ALA A 301 22.44 5.71 -7.49
C ALA A 301 23.29 6.57 -6.54
N THR A 302 24.39 6.02 -6.01
CA THR A 302 25.38 6.78 -5.24
C THR A 302 25.98 7.91 -6.08
N ALA A 303 26.42 7.62 -7.30
CA ALA A 303 26.98 8.61 -8.22
C ALA A 303 25.95 9.70 -8.59
N ALA A 304 24.68 9.33 -8.75
CA ALA A 304 23.59 10.27 -8.99
C ALA A 304 23.40 11.25 -7.82
N MET A 305 23.40 10.78 -6.57
CA MET A 305 23.39 11.65 -5.38
C MET A 305 24.64 12.54 -5.33
N HIS A 306 25.83 11.98 -5.55
CA HIS A 306 27.07 12.72 -5.52
C HIS A 306 27.19 13.77 -6.63
N SER A 307 26.41 13.67 -7.70
CA SER A 307 26.37 14.73 -8.74
C SER A 307 25.81 16.07 -8.21
N VAL A 308 25.02 16.03 -7.16
CA VAL A 308 24.42 17.22 -6.51
C VAL A 308 24.90 17.43 -5.08
N ARG A 309 25.31 16.37 -4.40
CA ARG A 309 25.81 16.40 -3.00
C ARG A 309 27.01 15.47 -2.85
N PRO A 310 28.19 15.89 -3.35
CA PRO A 310 29.41 15.09 -3.27
C PRO A 310 29.95 14.90 -1.84
N ASP A 311 29.46 15.71 -0.91
CA ASP A 311 29.80 15.72 0.52
C ASP A 311 29.02 14.68 1.33
N PHE A 312 27.94 14.09 0.79
CA PHE A 312 27.16 13.11 1.53
C PHE A 312 27.86 11.75 1.57
N GLN A 313 27.88 11.15 2.75
CA GLN A 313 28.21 9.73 2.88
C GLN A 313 27.02 8.90 2.48
N VAL A 314 27.20 8.01 1.50
CA VAL A 314 26.14 7.14 0.98
C VAL A 314 26.59 5.69 1.12
N GLU A 315 25.86 4.94 1.94
CA GLU A 315 26.05 3.51 2.12
C GLU A 315 25.35 2.73 0.99
N GLN A 316 25.78 1.48 0.77
CA GLN A 316 25.08 0.62 -0.18
C GLN A 316 24.08 -0.27 0.55
N LEU A 317 22.82 -0.20 0.13
CA LEU A 317 21.74 -1.08 0.58
C LEU A 317 21.03 -1.64 -0.66
N ILE A 318 21.53 -2.77 -1.16
CA ILE A 318 20.97 -3.47 -2.32
C ILE A 318 19.67 -4.13 -1.89
N TYR A 319 18.60 -3.98 -2.68
CA TYR A 319 17.36 -4.70 -2.44
C TYR A 319 17.40 -6.13 -2.98
N GLY A 320 16.64 -7.01 -2.34
CA GLY A 320 16.31 -8.33 -2.85
C GLY A 320 14.83 -8.37 -3.28
N LEU A 321 14.51 -9.31 -4.13
CA LEU A 321 13.13 -9.67 -4.45
C LEU A 321 12.84 -11.07 -3.91
N PRO A 322 11.57 -11.40 -3.60
CA PRO A 322 11.17 -12.76 -3.27
C PRO A 322 11.54 -13.75 -4.38
N ASP A 323 11.84 -14.98 -4.01
CA ASP A 323 12.05 -16.05 -4.97
C ASP A 323 10.73 -16.44 -5.64
N TYR A 324 10.43 -15.80 -6.76
CA TYR A 324 9.21 -16.05 -7.53
C TYR A 324 9.23 -17.39 -8.28
N ALA A 325 10.39 -18.04 -8.45
CA ALA A 325 10.49 -19.31 -9.16
C ALA A 325 9.70 -20.44 -8.47
N GLN A 326 9.38 -20.27 -7.19
CA GLN A 326 8.56 -21.22 -6.41
C GLN A 326 7.06 -20.92 -6.45
N GLU A 327 6.65 -19.82 -7.08
CA GLU A 327 5.26 -19.42 -7.14
C GLU A 327 4.55 -20.07 -8.34
N THR A 328 3.26 -20.31 -8.20
CA THR A 328 2.40 -20.74 -9.33
C THR A 328 1.64 -19.53 -9.85
N PHE A 329 1.74 -19.27 -11.13
CA PHE A 329 1.01 -18.19 -11.82
C PHE A 329 0.44 -18.68 -13.15
N PRO A 330 -0.62 -17.99 -13.69
CA PRO A 330 -1.19 -18.32 -14.98
C PRO A 330 -0.13 -18.21 -16.10
N VAL A 331 -0.09 -19.19 -16.99
CA VAL A 331 0.86 -19.20 -18.11
C VAL A 331 0.48 -18.12 -19.13
N TYR A 332 1.40 -17.19 -19.38
CA TYR A 332 1.24 -16.18 -20.42
C TYR A 332 1.39 -16.80 -21.81
N ASP A 333 0.52 -16.45 -22.75
CA ASP A 333 0.54 -17.02 -24.10
C ASP A 333 1.65 -16.40 -24.96
N ILE A 334 2.72 -17.15 -25.16
CA ILE A 334 3.86 -16.77 -26.02
C ILE A 334 3.84 -17.44 -27.41
N ARG A 335 2.72 -18.03 -27.86
CA ARG A 335 2.61 -18.70 -29.17
C ARG A 335 2.96 -17.78 -30.35
N PHE A 336 2.82 -16.46 -30.19
CA PHE A 336 3.29 -15.48 -31.18
C PHE A 336 4.79 -15.59 -31.49
N ALA A 337 5.59 -16.10 -30.57
CA ALA A 337 7.02 -16.32 -30.80
C ALA A 337 7.29 -17.49 -31.76
N GLY A 338 6.32 -18.38 -31.96
CA GLY A 338 6.44 -19.51 -32.89
C GLY A 338 7.55 -20.50 -32.54
N GLY A 339 7.84 -20.69 -31.24
CA GLY A 339 8.93 -21.54 -30.74
C GLY A 339 10.34 -20.96 -30.92
N ARG A 340 10.46 -19.71 -31.37
CA ARG A 340 11.74 -19.01 -31.52
C ARG A 340 12.24 -18.48 -30.16
N PRO A 341 13.55 -18.28 -29.97
CA PRO A 341 14.09 -17.56 -28.84
C PRO A 341 13.40 -16.20 -28.68
N LEU A 342 12.89 -15.93 -27.46
CA LEU A 342 12.13 -14.73 -27.13
C LEU A 342 12.97 -13.76 -26.29
N PHE A 343 13.24 -12.58 -26.84
CA PHE A 343 13.95 -11.49 -26.19
C PHE A 343 12.94 -10.44 -25.70
N VAL A 344 12.99 -10.11 -24.42
CA VAL A 344 11.98 -9.29 -23.76
C VAL A 344 12.58 -8.05 -23.10
N THR A 345 11.96 -6.90 -23.27
CA THR A 345 12.20 -5.71 -22.45
C THR A 345 10.91 -5.27 -21.78
N VAL A 346 10.96 -5.00 -20.47
CA VAL A 346 9.80 -4.59 -19.67
C VAL A 346 10.10 -3.27 -18.99
N GLY A 347 9.17 -2.31 -19.15
CA GLY A 347 9.25 -0.99 -18.53
C GLY A 347 8.60 0.07 -19.40
N SER A 348 8.34 1.26 -18.81
CA SER A 348 7.81 2.40 -19.55
C SER A 348 8.67 2.71 -20.78
N VAL A 349 8.03 3.02 -21.91
CA VAL A 349 8.74 3.41 -23.14
C VAL A 349 9.11 4.89 -23.03
N GLU A 350 10.39 5.13 -22.74
CA GLU A 350 10.95 6.46 -22.49
C GLU A 350 12.46 6.49 -22.78
N VAL A 351 13.01 7.68 -23.07
CA VAL A 351 14.43 7.87 -23.48
C VAL A 351 15.39 7.21 -22.48
N ARG A 352 15.14 7.35 -21.19
CA ARG A 352 15.98 6.80 -20.14
C ARG A 352 16.09 5.25 -20.21
N LYS A 353 15.02 4.58 -20.59
CA LYS A 353 14.97 3.11 -20.70
C LYS A 353 15.56 2.54 -21.99
N GLY A 354 15.87 3.39 -22.99
CA GLY A 354 16.67 3.03 -24.15
C GLY A 354 16.02 2.05 -25.13
N GLN A 355 14.69 1.99 -25.20
CA GLN A 355 14.01 1.10 -26.15
C GLN A 355 14.39 1.40 -27.62
N ASP A 356 14.74 2.64 -27.95
CA ASP A 356 15.26 3.02 -29.27
C ASP A 356 16.60 2.35 -29.58
N ILE A 357 17.48 2.15 -28.59
CA ILE A 357 18.73 1.40 -28.74
C ILE A 357 18.41 -0.04 -29.13
N PHE A 358 17.45 -0.66 -28.44
CA PHE A 358 17.03 -2.03 -28.76
C PHE A 358 16.34 -2.11 -30.12
N CYS A 359 15.49 -1.12 -30.48
CA CYS A 359 14.90 -1.03 -31.82
C CYS A 359 15.99 -0.98 -32.91
N ASN A 360 17.01 -0.14 -32.71
CA ASN A 360 18.11 0.02 -33.67
C ASN A 360 18.94 -1.27 -33.76
N ALA A 361 19.22 -1.95 -32.63
CA ALA A 361 19.93 -3.22 -32.62
C ALA A 361 19.17 -4.27 -33.47
N ILE A 362 17.83 -4.35 -33.33
CA ILE A 362 16.99 -5.28 -34.11
C ILE A 362 17.05 -4.94 -35.62
N ARG A 363 17.06 -3.65 -35.99
CA ARG A 363 17.16 -3.23 -37.40
C ARG A 363 18.51 -3.62 -38.02
N LEU A 364 19.57 -3.58 -37.22
CA LEU A 364 20.94 -3.94 -37.68
C LEU A 364 21.17 -5.45 -37.85
N LEU A 365 20.29 -6.29 -37.30
CA LEU A 365 20.38 -7.73 -37.50
C LEU A 365 20.16 -8.08 -38.98
N LYS A 366 21.00 -9.02 -39.51
CA LYS A 366 20.75 -9.61 -40.81
C LYS A 366 19.36 -10.26 -40.85
N PRO A 367 18.64 -10.18 -41.98
CA PRO A 367 17.28 -10.73 -42.08
C PRO A 367 17.16 -12.19 -41.65
N GLU A 368 18.16 -13.01 -41.97
CA GLU A 368 18.19 -14.43 -41.64
C GLU A 368 18.28 -14.66 -40.13
N VAL A 369 19.07 -13.83 -39.41
CA VAL A 369 19.20 -13.88 -37.95
C VAL A 369 17.97 -13.36 -37.28
N ARG A 370 17.43 -12.20 -37.72
CA ARG A 370 16.23 -11.59 -37.13
C ARG A 370 15.03 -12.52 -37.20
N LYS A 371 14.81 -13.23 -38.28
CA LYS A 371 13.71 -14.20 -38.46
C LYS A 371 13.79 -15.41 -37.52
N GLN A 372 14.96 -15.69 -36.95
CA GLN A 372 15.15 -16.79 -36.00
C GLN A 372 14.83 -16.43 -34.56
N ALA A 373 14.45 -15.19 -34.28
CA ALA A 373 14.11 -14.70 -32.93
C ALA A 373 12.77 -13.97 -32.92
N ALA A 374 12.20 -13.82 -31.74
CA ALA A 374 11.07 -12.96 -31.45
C ALA A 374 11.49 -11.89 -30.42
N PHE A 375 10.99 -10.66 -30.59
CA PHE A 375 11.34 -9.51 -29.74
C PHE A 375 10.05 -8.91 -29.18
N LEU A 376 9.91 -8.85 -27.87
CA LEU A 376 8.72 -8.33 -27.22
C LEU A 376 9.08 -7.10 -26.37
N PHE A 377 8.38 -6.02 -26.61
CA PHE A 377 8.39 -4.82 -25.80
C PHE A 377 7.13 -4.76 -24.95
N VAL A 378 7.29 -4.52 -23.63
CA VAL A 378 6.16 -4.44 -22.69
C VAL A 378 6.28 -3.15 -21.91
N GLY A 379 5.23 -2.32 -21.94
CA GLY A 379 5.15 -1.12 -21.09
C GLY A 379 4.35 0.02 -21.69
N LYS A 380 3.88 0.92 -20.81
CA LYS A 380 3.18 2.15 -21.20
C LYS A 380 4.15 3.12 -21.88
N ALA A 381 3.75 3.68 -22.99
CA ALA A 381 4.52 4.72 -23.66
C ALA A 381 4.31 6.08 -22.95
N ASN A 382 5.39 6.62 -22.42
CA ASN A 382 5.48 7.96 -21.85
C ASN A 382 6.12 8.97 -22.81
N ASP A 383 6.81 8.48 -23.84
CA ASP A 383 7.42 9.29 -24.92
C ASP A 383 6.77 8.91 -26.25
N ARG A 384 6.16 9.93 -26.92
CA ARG A 384 5.46 9.72 -28.19
C ARG A 384 6.42 9.39 -29.33
N SER A 385 7.56 10.06 -29.42
CA SER A 385 8.52 9.86 -30.50
C SER A 385 9.13 8.43 -30.45
N LEU A 386 9.41 7.95 -29.24
CA LEU A 386 9.86 6.56 -29.05
C LEU A 386 8.75 5.56 -29.37
N LYS A 387 7.50 5.89 -29.06
CA LYS A 387 6.37 5.04 -29.42
C LYS A 387 6.21 4.94 -30.94
N ASP A 388 6.30 6.06 -31.64
CA ASP A 388 6.26 6.09 -33.10
C ASP A 388 7.40 5.25 -33.72
N THR A 389 8.60 5.33 -33.13
CA THR A 389 9.78 4.52 -33.52
C THR A 389 9.53 3.02 -33.33
N LEU A 390 8.90 2.67 -32.21
CA LEU A 390 8.57 1.26 -31.90
C LEU A 390 7.43 0.74 -32.80
N ASP A 391 6.41 1.56 -33.05
CA ASP A 391 5.32 1.19 -33.96
C ASP A 391 5.81 0.95 -35.37
N ALA A 392 6.66 1.83 -35.90
CA ALA A 392 7.30 1.62 -37.20
C ALA A 392 8.13 0.32 -37.22
N LEU A 393 8.81 -0.04 -36.13
CA LEU A 393 9.55 -1.30 -36.08
C LEU A 393 8.62 -2.51 -36.07
N VAL A 394 7.46 -2.44 -35.40
CA VAL A 394 6.47 -3.51 -35.41
C VAL A 394 5.84 -3.65 -36.79
N GLU A 395 5.57 -2.54 -37.49
CA GLU A 395 5.05 -2.53 -38.87
C GLU A 395 6.07 -3.09 -39.86
N ASP A 396 7.36 -2.75 -39.70
CA ASP A 396 8.44 -3.26 -40.56
C ASP A 396 8.65 -4.77 -40.38
N TYR A 397 8.41 -5.31 -39.18
CA TYR A 397 8.72 -6.71 -38.80
C TYR A 397 7.60 -7.38 -38.01
N PRO A 398 6.37 -7.47 -38.55
CA PRO A 398 5.18 -7.90 -37.80
C PRO A 398 5.24 -9.36 -37.30
N ASP A 399 6.04 -10.21 -37.95
CA ASP A 399 6.19 -11.62 -37.59
C ASP A 399 7.26 -11.85 -36.51
N THR A 400 8.06 -10.83 -36.15
CA THR A 400 9.21 -10.98 -35.25
C THR A 400 9.24 -9.98 -34.11
N VAL A 401 8.60 -8.81 -34.28
CA VAL A 401 8.59 -7.75 -33.26
C VAL A 401 7.16 -7.54 -32.75
N PHE A 402 7.02 -7.50 -31.45
CA PHE A 402 5.72 -7.41 -30.78
C PHE A 402 5.75 -6.33 -29.72
N TYR A 403 4.61 -5.66 -29.50
CA TYR A 403 4.43 -4.68 -28.43
C TYR A 403 3.16 -4.97 -27.62
N ARG A 404 3.28 -4.86 -26.29
CA ARG A 404 2.17 -4.91 -25.34
C ARG A 404 2.24 -3.69 -24.44
N LYS A 405 1.15 -2.91 -24.45
CA LYS A 405 1.08 -1.67 -23.65
C LYS A 405 1.15 -1.94 -22.13
N ARG A 406 0.62 -3.07 -21.69
CA ARG A 406 0.57 -3.48 -20.30
C ARG A 406 0.42 -4.99 -20.19
N LEU A 407 1.05 -5.55 -19.19
CA LEU A 407 0.80 -6.88 -18.66
C LEU A 407 0.57 -6.77 -17.16
N GLU A 408 -0.25 -7.63 -16.60
CA GLU A 408 -0.42 -7.75 -15.16
C GLU A 408 0.77 -8.48 -14.52
N ARG A 409 1.00 -8.30 -13.23
CA ARG A 409 2.17 -8.88 -12.53
C ARG A 409 2.32 -10.40 -12.72
N PRO A 410 1.25 -11.23 -12.60
CA PRO A 410 1.37 -12.67 -12.90
C PRO A 410 1.79 -12.97 -14.33
N GLU A 411 1.31 -12.17 -15.30
CA GLU A 411 1.69 -12.31 -16.71
C GLU A 411 3.16 -11.95 -16.93
N VAL A 412 3.67 -10.91 -16.26
CA VAL A 412 5.10 -10.53 -16.32
C VAL A 412 5.97 -11.63 -15.75
N LYS A 413 5.62 -12.21 -14.60
CA LYS A 413 6.34 -13.34 -14.00
C LYS A 413 6.37 -14.54 -14.96
N SER A 414 5.21 -14.91 -15.52
CA SER A 414 5.12 -16.00 -16.49
C SER A 414 5.90 -15.73 -17.77
N LEU A 415 5.97 -14.48 -18.23
CA LEU A 415 6.77 -14.09 -19.37
C LEU A 415 8.27 -14.22 -19.08
N MET A 416 8.72 -13.84 -17.86
CA MET A 416 10.12 -13.98 -17.43
C MET A 416 10.54 -15.45 -17.35
N ASP A 417 9.68 -16.32 -16.85
CA ASP A 417 9.90 -17.77 -16.78
C ASP A 417 10.02 -18.43 -18.19
N GLN A 418 9.37 -17.88 -19.20
CA GLN A 418 9.29 -18.44 -20.54
C GLN A 418 10.23 -17.77 -21.55
N CYS A 419 10.73 -16.56 -21.28
CA CYS A 419 11.60 -15.86 -22.22
C CYS A 419 13.00 -16.46 -22.24
N THR A 420 13.70 -16.28 -23.38
CA THR A 420 15.07 -16.73 -23.53
C THR A 420 16.05 -15.73 -22.94
N CYS A 421 15.71 -14.44 -23.00
CA CYS A 421 16.59 -13.38 -22.53
C CYS A 421 15.81 -12.12 -22.21
N VAL A 422 16.17 -11.50 -21.08
CA VAL A 422 15.73 -10.16 -20.68
C VAL A 422 16.74 -9.13 -21.20
N VAL A 423 16.27 -8.13 -21.94
CA VAL A 423 17.13 -7.10 -22.54
C VAL A 423 16.96 -5.78 -21.81
N CYS A 424 18.04 -5.29 -21.21
CA CYS A 424 18.12 -3.98 -20.58
C CYS A 424 19.02 -3.05 -21.41
N ALA A 425 18.40 -2.12 -22.14
CA ALA A 425 19.09 -1.11 -22.94
C ALA A 425 19.10 0.27 -22.26
N SER A 426 18.77 0.32 -20.95
CA SER A 426 18.62 1.57 -20.22
C SER A 426 19.89 2.41 -20.24
N ARG A 427 19.74 3.72 -20.49
CA ARG A 427 20.82 4.71 -20.40
C ARG A 427 21.08 5.16 -18.96
N ASP A 428 20.02 5.16 -18.17
CA ASP A 428 20.05 5.69 -16.82
C ASP A 428 19.04 4.93 -15.94
N ASP A 429 19.50 3.86 -15.30
CA ASP A 429 18.70 3.01 -14.41
C ASP A 429 19.61 2.35 -13.37
N PRO A 430 19.53 2.73 -12.11
CA PRO A 430 20.47 2.25 -11.09
C PRO A 430 20.41 0.75 -10.85
N MET A 431 19.19 0.20 -10.81
CA MET A 431 18.94 -1.21 -10.57
C MET A 431 17.53 -1.56 -11.10
N PRO A 432 17.40 -1.91 -12.39
CA PRO A 432 16.11 -2.17 -12.99
C PRO A 432 15.50 -3.47 -12.44
N THR A 433 14.34 -3.36 -11.78
CA THR A 433 13.65 -4.49 -11.12
C THR A 433 13.38 -5.65 -12.07
N PHE A 434 13.01 -5.37 -13.33
CA PHE A 434 12.74 -6.44 -14.30
C PHE A 434 13.96 -7.29 -14.64
N VAL A 435 15.19 -6.74 -14.53
CA VAL A 435 16.42 -7.53 -14.69
C VAL A 435 16.61 -8.46 -13.50
N THR A 436 16.41 -7.93 -12.28
CA THR A 436 16.48 -8.74 -11.06
C THR A 436 15.41 -9.84 -11.07
N GLU A 437 14.20 -9.52 -11.56
CA GLU A 437 13.12 -10.51 -11.75
C GLU A 437 13.53 -11.58 -12.78
N GLY A 438 14.12 -11.19 -13.92
CA GLY A 438 14.62 -12.14 -14.91
C GLY A 438 15.69 -13.09 -14.36
N LEU A 439 16.60 -12.59 -13.52
CA LEU A 439 17.63 -13.41 -12.87
C LEU A 439 17.08 -14.46 -11.89
N ILE A 440 15.88 -14.27 -11.36
CA ILE A 440 15.21 -15.25 -10.47
C ILE A 440 14.78 -16.49 -11.28
N PHE A 441 14.40 -16.32 -12.53
CA PHE A 441 13.96 -17.41 -13.40
C PHE A 441 15.10 -18.06 -14.22
N GLY A 442 16.31 -17.52 -14.21
CA GLY A 442 17.52 -18.03 -14.90
C GLY A 442 17.87 -17.15 -16.08
#